data_0e0395363e1319201e7c890dd72972a6
#
_entry.id   0e0395363e1319201e7c890dd72972a6
#
_cell.length_a   1.000
_cell.length_b   1.000
_cell.length_c   1.000
_cell.angle_alpha   90.00
_cell.angle_beta   90.00
_cell.angle_gamma   90.00
#
_symmetry.space_group_name_H-M   'P 1'
#
loop_
_entity.id
_entity.type
_entity.pdbx_description
1 polymer ?
#
loop_
_entity_poly.entity_id
_entity_poly.type
_entity_poly.pdbx_seq_one_letter_code
_entity_poly.pdbx_strand_id
1 'polypeptide(L)'
;ILVGQAAKRQAVTNPENTLYAIKRLIGRRFKDDVVQKDIKMVPYKIAEADNGDAWVEVKGKKMAPPQVSAEVLKKMKKTAEDYLGEAVTEAVITVPAYFNDSQRQATKDAGRIAGLDVKRIINEPTAAALAYGMDKARGDKTIAVYDLGGGTFDISIIEVADVDGETQFEVLATNGDT
;
A
#
# COMPACT_ATOMS: atom_id res chain seq x y z
N ILE A 1 17.67 -6.70 8.91
CA ILE A 1 16.48 -5.83 8.69
C ILE A 1 15.40 -6.25 9.68
N LEU A 2 14.82 -5.29 10.39
CA LEU A 2 13.68 -5.49 11.28
C LEU A 2 12.42 -4.99 10.58
N VAL A 3 11.30 -5.72 10.71
CA VAL A 3 10.03 -5.36 10.12
C VAL A 3 8.91 -5.51 11.14
N GLY A 4 7.96 -4.57 11.13
CA GLY A 4 6.79 -4.58 12.00
C GLY A 4 7.11 -4.14 13.42
N GLN A 5 6.58 -4.84 14.41
CA GLN A 5 6.67 -4.44 15.82
C GLN A 5 8.11 -4.33 16.34
N ALA A 6 9.02 -5.18 15.85
CA ALA A 6 10.42 -5.11 16.24
C ALA A 6 11.09 -3.82 15.72
N ALA A 7 10.79 -3.42 14.49
CA ALA A 7 11.27 -2.15 13.94
C ALA A 7 10.67 -0.96 14.70
N LYS A 8 9.37 -1.00 15.00
CA LYS A 8 8.68 0.07 15.74
C LYS A 8 9.25 0.29 17.13
N ARG A 9 9.59 -0.77 17.85
CA ARG A 9 10.14 -0.67 19.22
C ARG A 9 11.46 0.08 19.30
N GLN A 10 12.32 -0.02 18.29
CA GLN A 10 13.63 0.63 18.25
C GLN A 10 13.60 1.99 17.52
N ALA A 11 12.46 2.42 16.98
CA ALA A 11 12.35 3.68 16.23
C ALA A 11 12.76 4.91 17.04
N VAL A 12 12.46 4.93 18.33
CA VAL A 12 12.81 6.04 19.23
C VAL A 12 14.32 6.24 19.32
N THR A 13 15.10 5.17 19.30
CA THR A 13 16.57 5.21 19.40
C THR A 13 17.28 5.30 18.06
N ASN A 14 16.56 5.06 16.95
CA ASN A 14 17.11 5.04 15.58
C ASN A 14 16.12 5.59 14.56
N PRO A 15 15.60 6.82 14.75
CA PRO A 15 14.55 7.36 13.90
C PRO A 15 14.99 7.56 12.45
N GLU A 16 16.25 7.95 12.22
CA GLU A 16 16.81 8.23 10.89
C GLU A 16 16.88 6.99 9.99
N ASN A 17 16.94 5.78 10.57
CA ASN A 17 17.03 4.52 9.84
C ASN A 17 15.78 3.64 10.02
N THR A 18 14.71 4.19 10.55
CA THR A 18 13.43 3.49 10.72
C THR A 18 12.40 4.08 9.77
N LEU A 19 12.09 3.34 8.72
CA LEU A 19 11.18 3.76 7.67
C LEU A 19 9.73 3.41 8.03
N TYR A 20 8.80 4.29 7.69
CA TYR A 20 7.36 4.08 7.84
C TYR A 20 6.60 4.86 6.76
N ALA A 21 5.34 4.55 6.55
CA ALA A 21 4.47 5.20 5.58
C ALA A 21 5.05 5.25 4.16
N ILE A 22 5.81 4.23 3.76
CA ILE A 22 6.51 4.19 2.47
C ILE A 22 5.54 4.22 1.28
N LYS A 23 4.28 3.82 1.49
CA LYS A 23 3.24 3.89 0.45
C LYS A 23 2.98 5.34 -0.03
N ARG A 24 3.33 6.35 0.78
CA ARG A 24 3.22 7.76 0.40
C ARG A 24 4.25 8.17 -0.65
N LEU A 25 5.36 7.44 -0.76
CA LEU A 25 6.45 7.71 -1.69
C LEU A 25 6.43 6.79 -2.93
N ILE A 26 5.75 5.64 -2.85
CA ILE A 26 5.77 4.64 -3.91
C ILE A 26 5.19 5.20 -5.21
N GLY A 27 5.92 5.04 -6.33
CA GLY A 27 5.50 5.52 -7.64
C GLY A 27 5.47 7.05 -7.80
N ARG A 28 6.08 7.81 -6.86
CA ARG A 28 6.10 9.27 -6.87
C ARG A 28 7.43 9.82 -7.31
N ARG A 29 7.38 11.04 -7.85
CA ARG A 29 8.56 11.83 -8.18
C ARG A 29 9.03 12.62 -6.96
N PHE A 30 10.34 12.82 -6.85
CA PHE A 30 10.91 13.58 -5.73
C PHE A 30 10.33 15.00 -5.63
N LYS A 31 10.04 15.63 -6.77
CA LYS A 31 9.52 17.01 -6.85
C LYS A 31 8.02 17.14 -6.62
N ASP A 32 7.30 16.04 -6.42
CA ASP A 32 5.86 16.09 -6.12
C ASP A 32 5.61 16.82 -4.80
N ASP A 33 4.59 17.68 -4.74
CA ASP A 33 4.26 18.49 -3.57
C ASP A 33 4.05 17.64 -2.30
N VAL A 34 3.43 16.47 -2.45
CA VAL A 34 3.23 15.52 -1.35
C VAL A 34 4.57 15.03 -0.79
N VAL A 35 5.52 14.70 -1.66
CA VAL A 35 6.87 14.27 -1.27
C VAL A 35 7.62 15.42 -0.58
N GLN A 36 7.51 16.63 -1.10
CA GLN A 36 8.15 17.81 -0.50
C GLN A 36 7.59 18.16 0.89
N LYS A 37 6.32 17.85 1.16
CA LYS A 37 5.75 17.93 2.51
C LYS A 37 6.33 16.85 3.42
N ASP A 38 6.38 15.62 2.94
CA ASP A 38 6.89 14.48 3.71
C ASP A 38 8.33 14.64 4.15
N ILE A 39 9.20 15.22 3.30
CA ILE A 39 10.59 15.53 3.63
C ILE A 39 10.71 16.37 4.94
N LYS A 40 9.73 17.21 5.21
CA LYS A 40 9.72 18.06 6.39
C LYS A 40 9.13 17.40 7.64
N MET A 41 8.44 16.28 7.45
CA MET A 41 7.67 15.63 8.53
C MET A 41 8.32 14.34 9.04
N VAL A 42 9.08 13.65 8.19
CA VAL A 42 9.67 12.35 8.55
C VAL A 42 11.12 12.51 9.04
N PRO A 43 11.56 11.70 10.00
CA PRO A 43 12.92 11.76 10.51
C PRO A 43 13.95 11.08 9.60
N TYR A 44 13.52 10.19 8.71
CA TYR A 44 14.39 9.53 7.76
C TYR A 44 14.60 10.36 6.48
N LYS A 45 15.67 10.11 5.78
CA LYS A 45 16.04 10.89 4.60
C LYS A 45 15.32 10.40 3.35
N ILE A 46 14.57 11.31 2.70
CA ILE A 46 14.05 11.13 1.34
C ILE A 46 15.04 11.78 0.37
N ALA A 47 15.40 11.07 -0.69
CA ALA A 47 16.40 11.49 -1.66
C ALA A 47 15.89 11.37 -3.09
N GLU A 48 16.39 12.23 -3.97
CA GLU A 48 16.13 12.12 -5.40
C GLU A 48 16.99 11.01 -6.02
N ALA A 49 16.37 10.11 -6.76
CA ALA A 49 17.06 9.13 -7.58
C ALA A 49 17.53 9.77 -8.90
N ASP A 50 18.43 9.12 -9.62
CA ASP A 50 18.99 9.62 -10.88
C ASP A 50 17.92 9.83 -11.96
N ASN A 51 16.83 9.05 -11.89
CA ASN A 51 15.68 9.19 -12.79
C ASN A 51 14.63 10.22 -12.29
N GLY A 52 14.87 10.88 -11.14
CA GLY A 52 13.98 11.86 -10.53
C GLY A 52 12.88 11.28 -9.64
N ASP A 53 12.88 9.98 -9.36
CA ASP A 53 11.94 9.36 -8.45
C ASP A 53 12.28 9.68 -6.98
N ALA A 54 11.26 9.61 -6.12
CA ALA A 54 11.43 9.71 -4.68
C ALA A 54 11.95 8.38 -4.12
N TRP A 55 13.17 8.39 -3.61
CA TRP A 55 13.79 7.26 -2.93
C TRP A 55 14.05 7.60 -1.46
N VAL A 56 14.40 6.62 -0.66
CA VAL A 56 14.85 6.82 0.72
C VAL A 56 16.34 6.50 0.84
N GLU A 57 16.99 7.11 1.81
CA GLU A 57 18.40 6.82 2.10
C GLU A 57 18.53 6.30 3.53
N VAL A 58 19.11 5.11 3.66
CA VAL A 58 19.34 4.43 4.94
C VAL A 58 20.81 4.06 5.04
N LYS A 59 21.49 4.57 6.09
CA LYS A 59 22.94 4.33 6.31
C LYS A 59 23.78 4.63 5.05
N GLY A 60 23.48 5.72 4.36
CA GLY A 60 24.18 6.14 3.15
C GLY A 60 23.84 5.36 1.87
N LYS A 61 22.88 4.45 1.92
CA LYS A 61 22.43 3.69 0.74
C LYS A 61 21.05 4.13 0.32
N LYS A 62 20.90 4.46 -0.95
CA LYS A 62 19.59 4.78 -1.56
C LYS A 62 18.82 3.49 -1.83
N MET A 63 17.53 3.51 -1.50
CA MET A 63 16.59 2.41 -1.73
C MET A 63 15.32 2.95 -2.38
N ALA A 64 14.84 2.25 -3.38
CA ALA A 64 13.56 2.55 -4.01
C ALA A 64 12.39 2.13 -3.08
N PRO A 65 11.28 2.88 -3.04
CA PRO A 65 10.11 2.51 -2.25
C PRO A 65 9.59 1.07 -2.48
N PRO A 66 9.57 0.51 -3.70
CA PRO A 66 9.21 -0.89 -3.89
C PRO A 66 10.12 -1.88 -3.15
N GLN A 67 11.40 -1.59 -3.02
CA GLN A 67 12.33 -2.44 -2.26
C GLN A 67 12.00 -2.43 -0.76
N VAL A 68 11.64 -1.27 -0.22
CA VAL A 68 11.22 -1.13 1.18
C VAL A 68 9.89 -1.82 1.43
N SER A 69 8.91 -1.60 0.54
CA SER A 69 7.60 -2.26 0.60
C SER A 69 7.74 -3.78 0.50
N ALA A 70 8.69 -4.28 -0.29
CA ALA A 70 8.96 -5.71 -0.40
C ALA A 70 9.39 -6.33 0.94
N GLU A 71 10.10 -5.62 1.81
CA GLU A 71 10.45 -6.13 3.13
C GLU A 71 9.21 -6.36 4.01
N VAL A 72 8.22 -5.47 3.91
CA VAL A 72 6.91 -5.66 4.58
C VAL A 72 6.19 -6.87 4.01
N LEU A 73 6.14 -6.99 2.67
CA LEU A 73 5.48 -8.12 2.00
C LEU A 73 6.16 -9.45 2.29
N LYS A 74 7.50 -9.50 2.39
CA LYS A 74 8.24 -10.69 2.84
C LYS A 74 7.83 -11.09 4.25
N LYS A 75 7.64 -10.13 5.15
CA LYS A 75 7.15 -10.39 6.51
C LYS A 75 5.76 -10.96 6.50
N MET A 76 4.85 -10.42 5.67
CA MET A 76 3.49 -10.92 5.53
C MET A 76 3.46 -12.32 4.94
N LYS A 77 4.26 -12.57 3.88
CA LYS A 77 4.44 -13.90 3.28
C LYS A 77 4.89 -14.92 4.33
N LYS A 78 5.94 -14.60 5.07
CA LYS A 78 6.44 -15.49 6.12
C LYS A 78 5.39 -15.75 7.20
N THR A 79 4.66 -14.75 7.62
CA THR A 79 3.60 -14.89 8.62
C THR A 79 2.50 -15.84 8.13
N ALA A 80 2.12 -15.74 6.86
CA ALA A 80 1.14 -16.64 6.26
C ALA A 80 1.68 -18.07 6.15
N GLU A 81 2.93 -18.25 5.71
CA GLU A 81 3.59 -19.56 5.62
C GLU A 81 3.72 -20.23 7.00
N ASP A 82 4.10 -19.48 8.04
CA ASP A 82 4.20 -19.99 9.41
C ASP A 82 2.84 -20.45 9.95
N TYR A 83 1.75 -19.78 9.57
CA TYR A 83 0.39 -20.15 9.97
C TYR A 83 -0.16 -21.34 9.19
N LEU A 84 0.05 -21.37 7.87
CA LEU A 84 -0.49 -22.41 6.99
C LEU A 84 0.36 -23.69 6.99
N GLY A 85 1.64 -23.61 7.33
CA GLY A 85 2.58 -24.70 7.28
C GLY A 85 3.01 -25.10 5.86
N GLU A 86 2.77 -24.23 4.89
CA GLU A 86 3.12 -24.45 3.46
C GLU A 86 3.61 -23.14 2.82
N ALA A 87 4.24 -23.26 1.64
CA ALA A 87 4.74 -22.11 0.90
C ALA A 87 3.60 -21.27 0.33
N VAL A 88 3.72 -19.94 0.46
CA VAL A 88 2.81 -18.97 -0.13
C VAL A 88 3.51 -18.33 -1.33
N THR A 89 2.97 -18.61 -2.52
CA THR A 89 3.60 -18.20 -3.79
C THR A 89 2.83 -17.11 -4.53
N GLU A 90 1.55 -16.94 -4.23
CA GLU A 90 0.64 -16.04 -4.91
C GLU A 90 0.03 -15.02 -3.94
N ALA A 91 -0.30 -13.83 -4.44
CA ALA A 91 -0.96 -12.80 -3.65
C ALA A 91 -1.89 -11.91 -4.48
N VAL A 92 -2.92 -11.41 -3.82
CA VAL A 92 -3.66 -10.23 -4.23
C VAL A 92 -3.24 -9.10 -3.29
N ILE A 93 -2.85 -7.95 -3.85
CA ILE A 93 -2.38 -6.81 -3.07
C ILE A 93 -3.35 -5.65 -3.28
N THR A 94 -3.71 -4.97 -2.19
CA THR A 94 -4.61 -3.82 -2.24
C THR A 94 -3.84 -2.51 -2.27
N VAL A 95 -4.44 -1.52 -2.92
CA VAL A 95 -3.94 -0.15 -3.02
C VAL A 95 -5.08 0.84 -2.80
N PRO A 96 -4.79 2.08 -2.35
CA PRO A 96 -5.80 3.13 -2.32
C PRO A 96 -6.45 3.33 -3.68
N ALA A 97 -7.73 3.68 -3.71
CA ALA A 97 -8.48 3.89 -4.95
C ALA A 97 -7.90 5.02 -5.81
N TYR A 98 -7.25 6.01 -5.20
CA TYR A 98 -6.60 7.15 -5.90
C TYR A 98 -5.22 6.83 -6.48
N PHE A 99 -4.65 5.64 -6.26
CA PHE A 99 -3.37 5.27 -6.85
C PHE A 99 -3.45 5.29 -8.37
N ASN A 100 -2.48 5.94 -9.01
CA ASN A 100 -2.30 5.92 -10.45
C ASN A 100 -1.58 4.64 -10.92
N ASP A 101 -1.42 4.49 -12.23
CA ASP A 101 -0.80 3.30 -12.82
C ASP A 101 0.65 3.10 -12.38
N SER A 102 1.43 4.17 -12.23
CA SER A 102 2.82 4.09 -11.73
C SER A 102 2.88 3.54 -10.31
N GLN A 103 1.99 4.00 -9.43
CA GLN A 103 1.91 3.53 -8.04
C GLN A 103 1.44 2.07 -7.96
N ARG A 104 0.49 1.68 -8.81
CA ARG A 104 -0.01 0.30 -8.91
C ARG A 104 1.08 -0.63 -9.44
N GLN A 105 1.80 -0.23 -10.48
CA GLN A 105 2.91 -1.01 -11.02
C GLN A 105 4.04 -1.16 -10.00
N ALA A 106 4.43 -0.09 -9.32
CA ALA A 106 5.45 -0.11 -8.29
C ALA A 106 5.06 -1.03 -7.09
N THR A 107 3.79 -1.08 -6.74
CA THR A 107 3.27 -2.01 -5.72
C THR A 107 3.34 -3.46 -6.21
N LYS A 108 3.01 -3.72 -7.47
CA LYS A 108 3.17 -5.04 -8.09
C LYS A 108 4.64 -5.50 -8.12
N ASP A 109 5.53 -4.58 -8.43
CA ASP A 109 6.98 -4.84 -8.43
C ASP A 109 7.48 -5.17 -7.01
N ALA A 110 6.99 -4.48 -5.98
CA ALA A 110 7.28 -4.82 -4.58
C ALA A 110 6.88 -6.27 -4.24
N GLY A 111 5.73 -6.73 -4.71
CA GLY A 111 5.29 -8.10 -4.55
C GLY A 111 6.24 -9.11 -5.21
N ARG A 112 6.70 -8.81 -6.42
CA ARG A 112 7.69 -9.64 -7.13
C ARG A 112 9.03 -9.69 -6.41
N ILE A 113 9.53 -8.56 -5.92
CA ILE A 113 10.77 -8.49 -5.13
C ILE A 113 10.64 -9.33 -3.85
N ALA A 114 9.45 -9.37 -3.26
CA ALA A 114 9.14 -10.20 -2.10
C ALA A 114 9.03 -11.70 -2.40
N GLY A 115 9.08 -12.11 -3.67
CA GLY A 115 8.95 -13.49 -4.11
C GLY A 115 7.50 -13.97 -4.26
N LEU A 116 6.58 -13.05 -4.56
CA LEU A 116 5.16 -13.34 -4.76
C LEU A 116 4.78 -13.16 -6.24
N ASP A 117 3.98 -14.07 -6.76
CA ASP A 117 3.23 -13.88 -8.01
C ASP A 117 1.97 -13.06 -7.70
N VAL A 118 1.99 -11.79 -8.09
CA VAL A 118 0.88 -10.87 -7.83
C VAL A 118 -0.19 -11.07 -8.89
N LYS A 119 -1.28 -11.73 -8.50
CA LYS A 119 -2.40 -12.05 -9.39
C LYS A 119 -3.23 -10.84 -9.73
N ARG A 120 -3.49 -9.97 -8.75
CA ARG A 120 -4.27 -8.75 -8.92
C ARG A 120 -3.78 -7.65 -7.98
N ILE A 121 -3.93 -6.41 -8.46
CA ILE A 121 -3.95 -5.20 -7.64
C ILE A 121 -5.40 -4.73 -7.61
N ILE A 122 -6.00 -4.61 -6.44
CA ILE A 122 -7.38 -4.16 -6.26
C ILE A 122 -7.45 -2.95 -5.34
N ASN A 123 -8.53 -2.18 -5.44
CA ASN A 123 -8.73 -1.02 -4.58
C ASN A 123 -9.05 -1.44 -3.14
N GLU A 124 -8.43 -0.81 -2.16
CA GLU A 124 -8.68 -1.06 -0.72
C GLU A 124 -10.16 -0.95 -0.35
N PRO A 125 -10.92 0.08 -0.79
CA PRO A 125 -12.33 0.16 -0.46
C PRO A 125 -13.18 -0.95 -1.12
N THR A 126 -12.79 -1.43 -2.30
CA THR A 126 -13.45 -2.59 -2.94
C THR A 126 -13.18 -3.86 -2.13
N ALA A 127 -11.96 -4.07 -1.69
CA ALA A 127 -11.61 -5.20 -0.84
C ALA A 127 -12.37 -5.18 0.49
N ALA A 128 -12.53 -4.00 1.10
CA ALA A 128 -13.32 -3.83 2.32
C ALA A 128 -14.80 -4.17 2.09
N ALA A 129 -15.39 -3.71 0.98
CA ALA A 129 -16.77 -4.03 0.61
C ALA A 129 -16.96 -5.54 0.39
N LEU A 130 -16.02 -6.19 -0.30
CA LEU A 130 -16.03 -7.65 -0.48
C LEU A 130 -15.93 -8.40 0.85
N ALA A 131 -15.01 -8.00 1.73
CA ALA A 131 -14.84 -8.61 3.04
C ALA A 131 -16.09 -8.46 3.93
N TYR A 132 -16.84 -7.39 3.74
CA TYR A 132 -18.11 -7.14 4.43
C TYR A 132 -19.31 -7.89 3.82
N GLY A 133 -19.09 -8.64 2.74
CA GLY A 133 -20.12 -9.45 2.08
C GLY A 133 -21.05 -8.65 1.19
N MET A 134 -20.63 -7.49 0.69
CA MET A 134 -21.46 -6.66 -0.20
C MET A 134 -21.69 -7.30 -1.57
N ASP A 135 -20.82 -8.22 -1.99
CA ASP A 135 -21.00 -9.04 -3.20
C ASP A 135 -22.21 -9.99 -3.13
N LYS A 136 -22.69 -10.29 -1.92
CA LYS A 136 -23.84 -11.16 -1.66
C LYS A 136 -25.14 -10.37 -1.43
N ALA A 137 -25.06 -9.05 -1.40
CA ALA A 137 -26.21 -8.20 -1.21
C ALA A 137 -27.00 -8.11 -2.53
N ARG A 138 -28.32 -8.27 -2.44
CA ARG A 138 -29.21 -8.14 -3.61
C ARG A 138 -29.51 -6.68 -3.90
N GLY A 139 -29.57 -6.35 -5.21
CA GLY A 139 -29.91 -5.03 -5.73
C GLY A 139 -28.77 -4.04 -5.67
N ASP A 140 -28.88 -2.98 -6.44
CA ASP A 140 -27.90 -1.92 -6.55
C ASP A 140 -27.84 -1.10 -5.25
N LYS A 141 -26.64 -0.74 -4.84
CA LYS A 141 -26.37 0.03 -3.62
C LYS A 141 -25.26 1.03 -3.84
N THR A 142 -25.38 2.18 -3.21
CA THR A 142 -24.27 3.11 -3.05
C THR A 142 -23.82 3.06 -1.59
N ILE A 143 -22.56 2.77 -1.37
CA ILE A 143 -21.98 2.65 -0.04
C ILE A 143 -20.83 3.63 0.14
N ALA A 144 -20.57 4.04 1.37
CA ALA A 144 -19.40 4.78 1.77
C ALA A 144 -18.46 3.86 2.55
N VAL A 145 -17.19 3.81 2.14
CA VAL A 145 -16.13 3.14 2.89
C VAL A 145 -15.29 4.20 3.57
N TYR A 146 -15.26 4.16 4.90
CA TYR A 146 -14.48 5.04 5.76
C TYR A 146 -13.30 4.25 6.31
N ASP A 147 -12.09 4.56 5.86
CA ASP A 147 -10.86 3.87 6.25
C ASP A 147 -9.93 4.84 7.00
N LEU A 148 -9.87 4.69 8.32
CA LEU A 148 -8.96 5.45 9.16
C LEU A 148 -7.86 4.52 9.67
N GLY A 149 -6.71 4.58 9.04
CA GLY A 149 -5.53 3.81 9.41
C GLY A 149 -4.54 4.56 10.29
N GLY A 150 -3.36 3.97 10.47
CA GLY A 150 -2.27 4.57 11.26
C GLY A 150 -1.47 5.63 10.52
N GLY A 151 -1.59 5.74 9.21
CA GLY A 151 -0.81 6.66 8.38
C GLY A 151 -1.63 7.49 7.40
N THR A 152 -2.85 7.07 7.09
CA THR A 152 -3.75 7.74 6.14
C THR A 152 -5.19 7.66 6.62
N PHE A 153 -5.98 8.61 6.15
CA PHE A 153 -7.43 8.57 6.19
C PHE A 153 -7.97 8.59 4.76
N ASP A 154 -8.82 7.64 4.43
CA ASP A 154 -9.41 7.52 3.10
C ASP A 154 -10.93 7.33 3.21
N ILE A 155 -11.68 8.05 2.39
CA ILE A 155 -13.12 7.87 2.23
C ILE A 155 -13.42 7.64 0.75
N SER A 156 -14.22 6.63 0.46
CA SER A 156 -14.61 6.30 -0.91
C SER A 156 -16.10 6.03 -1.01
N ILE A 157 -16.71 6.50 -2.06
CA ILE A 157 -18.09 6.18 -2.43
C ILE A 157 -18.04 5.16 -3.54
N ILE A 158 -18.70 4.03 -3.30
CA ILE A 158 -18.71 2.89 -4.22
C ILE A 158 -20.14 2.58 -4.63
N GLU A 159 -20.35 2.40 -5.92
CA GLU A 159 -21.54 1.74 -6.44
C GLU A 159 -21.32 0.24 -6.49
N VAL A 160 -22.26 -0.51 -5.97
CA VAL A 160 -22.32 -1.96 -6.05
C VAL A 160 -23.54 -2.30 -6.88
N ALA A 161 -23.34 -2.85 -8.06
CA ALA A 161 -24.40 -3.16 -9.00
C ALA A 161 -24.39 -4.64 -9.41
N ASP A 162 -25.56 -5.19 -9.68
CA ASP A 162 -25.68 -6.51 -10.29
C ASP A 162 -25.83 -6.33 -11.82
N VAL A 163 -24.82 -6.77 -12.54
CA VAL A 163 -24.81 -6.74 -14.02
C VAL A 163 -24.72 -8.16 -14.53
N ASP A 164 -25.78 -8.64 -15.17
CA ASP A 164 -25.87 -9.99 -15.73
C ASP A 164 -25.60 -11.12 -14.72
N GLY A 165 -25.95 -10.91 -13.45
CA GLY A 165 -25.75 -11.88 -12.36
C GLY A 165 -24.35 -11.86 -11.75
N GLU A 166 -23.51 -10.94 -12.15
CA GLU A 166 -22.20 -10.68 -11.55
C GLU A 166 -22.20 -9.34 -10.80
N THR A 167 -21.68 -9.36 -9.57
CA THR A 167 -21.56 -8.13 -8.78
C THR A 167 -20.35 -7.32 -9.27
N GLN A 168 -20.63 -6.09 -9.66
CA GLN A 168 -19.62 -5.11 -10.07
C GLN A 168 -19.47 -4.03 -9.02
N PHE A 169 -18.23 -3.57 -8.82
CA PHE A 169 -17.88 -2.49 -7.89
C PHE A 169 -17.24 -1.35 -8.68
N GLU A 170 -17.84 -0.17 -8.61
CA GLU A 170 -17.31 1.05 -9.21
C GLU A 170 -17.01 2.10 -8.13
N VAL A 171 -15.80 2.65 -8.12
CA VAL A 171 -15.46 3.76 -7.24
C VAL A 171 -15.92 5.06 -7.90
N LEU A 172 -17.00 5.65 -7.36
CA LEU A 172 -17.58 6.89 -7.89
C LEU A 172 -16.77 8.12 -7.45
N ALA A 173 -16.27 8.11 -6.23
CA ALA A 173 -15.47 9.20 -5.67
C ALA A 173 -14.54 8.67 -4.58
N THR A 174 -13.39 9.31 -4.45
CA THR A 174 -12.46 9.05 -3.35
C THR A 174 -11.80 10.33 -2.93
N ASN A 175 -11.55 10.47 -1.64
CA ASN A 175 -10.78 11.56 -1.05
C ASN A 175 -10.11 11.06 0.22
N GLY A 176 -9.16 11.79 0.74
CA GLY A 176 -8.46 11.40 1.95
C GLY A 176 -7.42 12.43 2.38
N ASP A 177 -6.77 12.13 3.49
CA ASP A 177 -5.66 12.91 4.04
C ASP A 177 -4.50 11.98 4.39
N THR A 178 -3.27 12.50 4.20
CA THR A 178 -2.02 11.75 4.40
C THR A 178 -1.08 12.49 5.34
#